data_8f5644bc2858b316f197d13181aaace3
#
_entry.id   8f5644bc2858b316f197d13181aaace3
#
_cell.length_a   1.000
_cell.length_b   1.000
_cell.length_c   1.000
_cell.angle_alpha   90.00
_cell.angle_beta   90.00
_cell.angle_gamma   90.00
#
_symmetry.space_group_name_H-M   'P 1'
#
loop_
_entity.id
_entity.type
_entity.pdbx_description
1 polymer ?
#
loop_
_entity_poly.entity_id
_entity_poly.type
_entity_poly.pdbx_seq_one_letter_code
_entity_poly.pdbx_strand_id
1 'polypeptide(L)'
;MATPVHDDVIEFAGDYRLKSLVITNHKGEGFDSTQRGVDIKRLMTELNIYEGIYKSAITGSVVITDTINLIGRLPIQGTERLSFKLATPGAHEAAHLIDFTERSGHPMHIYKLTDRQQISESVQVYTLHFCSREFLRNIRTKVSQS
;
A
#
# COMPACT_ATOMS: atom_id res chain seq x y z
N MET A 1 5.18 7.56 -35.08
CA MET A 1 4.99 6.16 -34.64
C MET A 1 5.48 6.08 -33.21
N ALA A 2 4.58 5.90 -32.28
CA ALA A 2 4.98 5.59 -30.92
C ALA A 2 5.55 4.16 -30.92
N THR A 3 6.80 3.99 -30.49
CA THR A 3 7.38 2.69 -30.19
C THR A 3 6.45 1.99 -29.19
N PRO A 4 6.04 0.76 -29.44
CA PRO A 4 5.31 0.00 -28.44
C PRO A 4 6.21 -0.09 -27.21
N VAL A 5 5.76 0.47 -26.12
CA VAL A 5 6.39 0.25 -24.81
C VAL A 5 6.29 -1.25 -24.59
N HIS A 6 7.41 -1.95 -24.60
CA HIS A 6 7.50 -3.37 -24.23
C HIS A 6 7.23 -3.52 -22.73
N ASP A 7 6.04 -3.16 -22.34
CA ASP A 7 5.60 -3.13 -20.95
C ASP A 7 5.20 -4.54 -20.44
N ASP A 8 5.28 -5.54 -21.31
CA ASP A 8 4.80 -6.91 -21.05
C ASP A 8 5.92 -7.95 -20.96
N VAL A 9 7.18 -7.52 -20.89
CA VAL A 9 8.33 -8.43 -20.80
C VAL A 9 8.94 -8.33 -19.41
N ILE A 10 9.21 -9.47 -18.80
CA ILE A 10 10.03 -9.55 -17.58
C ILE A 10 11.48 -9.35 -18.02
N GLU A 11 12.12 -8.27 -17.55
CA GLU A 11 13.53 -7.99 -17.82
C GLU A 11 14.42 -8.52 -16.70
N PHE A 12 13.95 -8.50 -15.48
CA PHE A 12 14.72 -8.92 -14.29
C PHE A 12 13.90 -9.81 -13.37
N ALA A 13 14.59 -10.63 -12.60
CA ALA A 13 13.95 -11.37 -11.53
C ALA A 13 13.37 -10.42 -10.48
N GLY A 14 12.08 -10.57 -10.21
CA GLY A 14 11.37 -9.69 -9.27
C GLY A 14 10.71 -8.48 -9.91
N ASP A 15 10.72 -8.35 -11.24
CA ASP A 15 9.96 -7.31 -11.92
C ASP A 15 8.48 -7.40 -11.59
N TYR A 16 7.89 -6.26 -11.26
CA TYR A 16 6.47 -6.13 -10.99
C TYR A 16 5.91 -4.84 -11.58
N ARG A 17 4.63 -4.86 -11.86
CA ARG A 17 3.89 -3.67 -12.26
C ARG A 17 2.91 -3.29 -11.17
N LEU A 18 3.10 -2.13 -10.55
CA LEU A 18 2.13 -1.55 -9.64
C LEU A 18 0.97 -0.94 -10.44
N LYS A 19 -0.19 -1.58 -10.41
CA LYS A 19 -1.40 -1.12 -11.13
C LYS A 19 -2.06 0.05 -10.41
N SER A 20 -2.20 -0.03 -9.10
CA SER A 20 -2.81 1.01 -8.26
C SER A 20 -2.21 1.02 -6.87
N LEU A 21 -2.21 2.17 -6.23
CA LEU A 21 -1.86 2.35 -4.81
C LEU A 21 -2.68 3.51 -4.25
N VAL A 22 -3.66 3.21 -3.41
CA VAL A 22 -4.67 4.16 -2.95
C VAL A 22 -4.82 4.11 -1.43
N ILE A 23 -4.85 5.27 -0.78
CA ILE A 23 -5.21 5.41 0.64
C ILE A 23 -6.67 5.83 0.75
N THR A 24 -7.40 5.16 1.63
CA THR A 24 -8.78 5.47 2.00
C THR A 24 -8.90 5.67 3.50
N ASN A 25 -10.03 6.19 3.96
CA ASN A 25 -10.33 6.31 5.38
C ASN A 25 -10.55 4.92 6.02
N HIS A 26 -10.81 4.88 7.31
CA HIS A 26 -11.03 3.65 8.08
C HIS A 26 -12.26 2.82 7.60
N LYS A 27 -13.17 3.42 6.84
CA LYS A 27 -14.33 2.73 6.24
C LYS A 27 -14.05 2.18 4.85
N GLY A 28 -12.92 2.56 4.22
CA GLY A 28 -12.62 2.23 2.83
C GLY A 28 -13.19 3.25 1.84
N GLU A 29 -13.56 4.41 2.31
CA GLU A 29 -14.11 5.52 1.51
C GLU A 29 -13.05 6.61 1.32
N GLY A 30 -13.33 7.57 0.44
CA GLY A 30 -12.50 8.76 0.29
C GLY A 30 -12.53 9.67 1.52
N PHE A 31 -11.58 10.57 1.58
CA PHE A 31 -11.50 11.56 2.67
C PHE A 31 -12.38 12.79 2.42
N ASP A 32 -12.84 12.94 1.19
CA ASP A 32 -13.68 14.05 0.74
C ASP A 32 -15.05 13.57 0.22
N SER A 33 -15.86 14.51 -0.22
CA SER A 33 -17.19 14.25 -0.77
C SER A 33 -17.19 13.42 -2.06
N THR A 34 -16.04 13.22 -2.70
CA THR A 34 -15.92 12.42 -3.92
C THR A 34 -15.93 10.92 -3.66
N GLN A 35 -15.80 10.51 -2.41
CA GLN A 35 -15.73 9.11 -1.96
C GLN A 35 -14.62 8.28 -2.62
N ARG A 36 -13.69 8.93 -3.28
CA ARG A 36 -12.52 8.30 -3.88
C ARG A 36 -11.33 8.41 -2.93
N GLY A 37 -10.60 7.32 -2.80
CA GLY A 37 -9.33 7.34 -2.10
C GLY A 37 -8.29 8.20 -2.82
N VAL A 38 -7.23 8.52 -2.14
CA VAL A 38 -6.12 9.30 -2.70
C VAL A 38 -5.12 8.35 -3.35
N ASP A 39 -4.90 8.52 -4.65
CA ASP A 39 -3.87 7.79 -5.38
C ASP A 39 -2.50 8.35 -5.02
N ILE A 40 -1.68 7.49 -4.41
CA ILE A 40 -0.31 7.81 -3.98
C ILE A 40 0.75 7.07 -4.80
N LYS A 41 0.37 6.42 -5.88
CA LYS A 41 1.29 5.65 -6.73
C LYS A 41 2.51 6.47 -7.18
N ARG A 42 2.31 7.74 -7.54
CA ARG A 42 3.38 8.63 -7.99
C ARG A 42 4.29 9.13 -6.86
N LEU A 43 3.84 9.04 -5.63
CA LEU A 43 4.59 9.47 -4.45
C LEU A 43 5.40 8.32 -3.84
N MET A 44 5.11 7.08 -4.23
CA MET A 44 5.78 5.89 -3.73
C MET A 44 7.19 5.80 -4.29
N THR A 45 8.15 5.62 -3.40
CA THR A 45 9.56 5.37 -3.74
C THR A 45 9.89 3.88 -3.59
N GLU A 46 9.33 3.23 -2.58
CA GLU A 46 9.62 1.83 -2.26
C GLU A 46 8.37 1.17 -1.67
N LEU A 47 8.13 -0.09 -2.03
CA LEU A 47 7.07 -0.92 -1.48
C LEU A 47 7.62 -2.28 -1.08
N ASN A 48 7.51 -2.63 0.19
CA ASN A 48 7.94 -3.91 0.74
C ASN A 48 6.74 -4.69 1.27
N ILE A 49 6.68 -5.96 0.95
CA ILE A 49 5.65 -6.89 1.44
C ILE A 49 6.37 -8.07 2.09
N TYR A 50 6.00 -8.37 3.32
CA TYR A 50 6.58 -9.44 4.11
C TYR A 50 5.53 -10.52 4.37
N GLU A 51 5.73 -11.65 3.74
CA GLU A 51 4.93 -12.86 3.92
C GLU A 51 5.82 -14.00 4.40
N GLY A 52 5.30 -14.87 5.21
CA GLY A 52 6.06 -16.02 5.71
C GLY A 52 5.14 -17.18 6.04
N ILE A 53 5.58 -18.41 5.73
CA ILE A 53 4.84 -19.66 5.95
C ILE A 53 4.44 -19.83 7.43
N TYR A 54 5.25 -19.30 8.35
CA TYR A 54 5.02 -19.39 9.79
C TYR A 54 4.32 -18.16 10.38
N LYS A 55 3.91 -17.21 9.52
CA LYS A 55 3.21 -16.00 9.95
C LYS A 55 1.76 -16.06 9.47
N SER A 56 0.83 -15.84 10.38
CA SER A 56 -0.60 -15.79 10.06
C SER A 56 -1.07 -14.47 9.44
N ALA A 57 -0.17 -13.53 9.21
CA ALA A 57 -0.49 -12.20 8.75
C ALA A 57 0.56 -11.67 7.79
N ILE A 58 0.11 -10.90 6.81
CA ILE A 58 0.97 -10.14 5.90
C ILE A 58 1.25 -8.79 6.53
N THR A 59 2.49 -8.36 6.46
CA THR A 59 2.92 -7.02 6.86
C THR A 59 3.74 -6.39 5.75
N GLY A 60 3.90 -5.08 5.79
CA GLY A 60 4.73 -4.39 4.81
C GLY A 60 4.96 -2.94 5.15
N SER A 61 5.66 -2.28 4.27
CA SER A 61 5.94 -0.86 4.36
C SER A 61 5.95 -0.21 2.99
N VAL A 62 5.55 1.05 2.94
CA VAL A 62 5.66 1.89 1.76
C VAL A 62 6.36 3.19 2.12
N VAL A 63 7.41 3.51 1.38
CA VAL A 63 8.13 4.77 1.50
C VAL A 63 7.50 5.78 0.56
N ILE A 64 7.12 6.91 1.10
CA ILE A 64 6.44 8.00 0.39
C ILE A 64 7.35 9.21 0.32
N THR A 65 7.56 9.73 -0.88
CA THR A 65 8.12 11.06 -1.11
C THR A 65 6.96 12.03 -1.33
N ASP A 66 6.57 12.70 -0.27
CA ASP A 66 5.38 13.55 -0.24
C ASP A 66 5.70 14.95 -0.71
N THR A 67 5.29 15.26 -1.93
CA THR A 67 5.42 16.58 -2.56
C THR A 67 4.13 17.39 -2.57
N ILE A 68 3.05 16.83 -2.06
CA ILE A 68 1.71 17.45 -2.04
C ILE A 68 1.19 17.75 -0.64
N ASN A 69 2.04 17.52 0.36
CA ASN A 69 1.68 17.63 1.78
C ASN A 69 0.48 16.74 2.15
N LEU A 70 0.59 15.46 1.83
CA LEU A 70 -0.45 14.46 2.07
C LEU A 70 -0.84 14.39 3.54
N ILE A 71 0.15 14.32 4.44
CA ILE A 71 -0.09 14.27 5.90
C ILE A 71 -0.80 15.53 6.40
N GLY A 72 -0.47 16.71 5.86
CA GLY A 72 -1.10 17.95 6.26
C GLY A 72 -2.54 18.10 5.73
N ARG A 73 -2.87 17.44 4.62
CA ARG A 73 -4.20 17.52 3.99
C ARG A 73 -5.15 16.42 4.44
N LEU A 74 -4.61 15.26 4.75
CA LEU A 74 -5.40 14.11 5.17
C LEU A 74 -5.28 13.90 6.68
N PRO A 75 -6.37 13.60 7.37
CA PRO A 75 -6.36 13.26 8.78
C PRO A 75 -5.82 11.83 8.98
N ILE A 76 -4.54 11.60 8.63
CA ILE A 76 -3.90 10.30 8.80
C ILE A 76 -3.66 10.05 10.28
N GLN A 77 -4.41 9.12 10.84
CA GLN A 77 -4.41 8.77 12.26
C GLN A 77 -3.85 7.37 12.54
N GLY A 78 -3.48 6.60 11.48
CA GLY A 78 -3.05 5.22 11.61
C GLY A 78 -4.21 4.22 11.66
N THR A 79 -5.35 4.60 11.10
CA THR A 79 -6.54 3.73 10.96
C THR A 79 -6.97 3.60 9.49
N GLU A 80 -6.25 4.25 8.60
CA GLU A 80 -6.52 4.28 7.19
C GLU A 80 -6.28 2.92 6.56
N ARG A 81 -6.91 2.71 5.41
CA ARG A 81 -6.70 1.51 4.60
C ARG A 81 -5.82 1.83 3.40
N LEU A 82 -4.98 0.88 3.06
CA LEU A 82 -4.12 0.90 1.89
C LEU A 82 -4.57 -0.19 0.92
N SER A 83 -4.95 0.23 -0.26
CA SER A 83 -5.38 -0.65 -1.34
C SER A 83 -4.37 -0.62 -2.47
N PHE A 84 -3.88 -1.78 -2.91
CA PHE A 84 -2.96 -1.84 -4.03
C PHE A 84 -3.09 -3.12 -4.85
N LYS A 85 -2.68 -3.02 -6.10
CA LYS A 85 -2.61 -4.13 -7.05
C LYS A 85 -1.24 -4.23 -7.66
N LEU A 86 -0.69 -5.45 -7.67
CA LEU A 86 0.56 -5.80 -8.32
C LEU A 86 0.30 -6.85 -9.39
N ALA A 87 0.95 -6.71 -10.53
CA ALA A 87 0.93 -7.71 -11.60
C ALA A 87 2.35 -8.08 -11.99
N THR A 88 2.56 -9.31 -12.43
CA THR A 88 3.81 -9.74 -13.06
C THR A 88 3.76 -9.38 -14.53
N PRO A 89 4.76 -8.65 -15.08
CA PRO A 89 4.82 -8.36 -16.50
C PRO A 89 4.85 -9.66 -17.34
N GLY A 90 4.24 -9.66 -18.52
CA GLY A 90 4.27 -10.78 -19.46
C GLY A 90 3.47 -12.02 -19.08
N ALA A 91 2.91 -12.08 -17.89
CA ALA A 91 1.99 -13.15 -17.49
C ALA A 91 0.54 -12.74 -17.80
N HIS A 92 -0.32 -13.73 -18.09
CA HIS A 92 -1.76 -13.45 -18.19
C HIS A 92 -2.22 -12.82 -16.88
N GLU A 93 -2.67 -11.57 -16.93
CA GLU A 93 -2.96 -10.71 -15.78
C GLU A 93 -3.82 -11.37 -14.70
N ALA A 94 -4.73 -12.26 -15.09
CA ALA A 94 -5.63 -12.93 -14.15
C ALA A 94 -4.95 -14.00 -13.28
N ALA A 95 -3.84 -14.58 -13.72
CA ALA A 95 -3.21 -15.72 -13.03
C ALA A 95 -2.15 -15.30 -11.99
N HIS A 96 -1.61 -14.09 -12.11
CA HIS A 96 -0.50 -13.61 -11.27
C HIS A 96 -0.73 -12.20 -10.72
N LEU A 97 -1.98 -11.90 -10.38
CA LEU A 97 -2.39 -10.63 -9.80
C LEU A 97 -2.44 -10.72 -8.28
N ILE A 98 -1.67 -9.88 -7.62
CA ILE A 98 -1.81 -9.64 -6.17
C ILE A 98 -2.78 -8.48 -6.00
N ASP A 99 -3.94 -8.75 -5.42
CA ASP A 99 -5.03 -7.79 -5.26
C ASP A 99 -5.37 -7.59 -3.77
N PHE A 100 -4.87 -6.49 -3.20
CA PHE A 100 -5.18 -6.04 -1.85
C PHE A 100 -6.03 -4.77 -1.89
N THR A 101 -7.18 -4.84 -2.54
CA THR A 101 -8.10 -3.71 -2.65
C THR A 101 -9.37 -3.92 -1.82
N GLU A 102 -10.12 -2.85 -1.59
CA GLU A 102 -11.46 -2.93 -0.99
C GLU A 102 -12.37 -3.86 -1.80
N ARG A 103 -12.22 -3.85 -3.12
CA ARG A 103 -13.03 -4.69 -4.02
C ARG A 103 -12.74 -6.17 -3.88
N SER A 104 -11.50 -6.56 -3.60
CA SER A 104 -11.14 -7.95 -3.33
C SER A 104 -11.56 -8.39 -1.91
N GLY A 105 -11.93 -7.45 -1.04
CA GLY A 105 -12.26 -7.69 0.35
C GLY A 105 -11.05 -7.82 1.27
N HIS A 106 -9.84 -7.59 0.77
CA HIS A 106 -8.58 -7.76 1.51
C HIS A 106 -7.69 -6.51 1.52
N PRO A 107 -8.23 -5.31 1.81
CA PRO A 107 -7.39 -4.13 1.94
C PRO A 107 -6.42 -4.27 3.11
N MET A 108 -5.26 -3.66 2.99
CA MET A 108 -4.31 -3.54 4.09
C MET A 108 -4.68 -2.39 5.01
N HIS A 109 -4.19 -2.43 6.23
CA HIS A 109 -4.43 -1.41 7.25
C HIS A 109 -3.13 -0.71 7.62
N ILE A 110 -3.09 0.60 7.52
CA ILE A 110 -1.98 1.40 8.00
C ILE A 110 -2.08 1.45 9.52
N TYR A 111 -0.98 1.14 10.22
CA TYR A 111 -0.96 1.13 11.68
C TYR A 111 0.17 1.95 12.29
N LYS A 112 1.16 2.38 11.49
CA LYS A 112 2.30 3.12 11.99
C LYS A 112 2.90 3.99 10.88
N LEU A 113 3.39 5.16 11.27
CA LEU A 113 4.19 6.05 10.46
C LEU A 113 5.54 6.25 11.14
N THR A 114 6.64 6.10 10.39
CA THR A 114 8.02 6.27 10.90
C THR A 114 8.89 7.05 9.92
N ASP A 115 10.09 7.35 10.36
CA ASP A 115 11.18 7.90 9.54
C ASP A 115 10.81 9.18 8.80
N ARG A 116 9.97 10.01 9.42
CA ARG A 116 9.55 11.27 8.83
C ARG A 116 10.71 12.26 8.82
N GLN A 117 11.11 12.65 7.62
CA GLN A 117 12.18 13.62 7.36
C GLN A 117 11.70 14.69 6.40
N GLN A 118 11.97 15.93 6.72
CA GLN A 118 11.76 17.03 5.79
C GLN A 118 13.01 17.23 4.96
N ILE A 119 12.90 17.05 3.65
CA ILE A 119 14.01 17.19 2.69
C ILE A 119 14.13 18.64 2.23
N SER A 120 12.98 19.30 2.02
CA SER A 120 12.92 20.72 1.63
C SER A 120 11.63 21.34 2.19
N GLU A 121 11.41 22.63 1.94
CA GLU A 121 10.20 23.33 2.37
C GLU A 121 8.90 22.67 1.90
N SER A 122 8.94 22.02 0.73
CA SER A 122 7.76 21.41 0.11
C SER A 122 7.82 19.88 -0.01
N VAL A 123 8.91 19.24 0.41
CA VAL A 123 9.11 17.80 0.25
C VAL A 123 9.46 17.15 1.57
N GLN A 124 8.71 16.13 1.93
CA GLN A 124 9.01 15.26 3.07
C GLN A 124 8.99 13.80 2.65
N VAL A 125 9.75 12.98 3.34
CA VAL A 125 9.81 11.53 3.16
C VAL A 125 9.39 10.86 4.47
N TYR A 126 8.60 9.82 4.37
CA TYR A 126 8.20 9.01 5.52
C TYR A 126 7.82 7.60 5.10
N THR A 127 7.78 6.71 6.07
CA THR A 127 7.42 5.31 5.87
C THR A 127 6.06 5.03 6.53
N LEU A 128 5.12 4.52 5.75
CA LEU A 128 3.86 3.99 6.24
C LEU A 128 3.98 2.47 6.39
N HIS A 129 3.73 1.95 7.57
CA HIS A 129 3.68 0.52 7.84
C HIS A 129 2.24 0.03 7.75
N PHE A 130 2.05 -1.06 7.05
CA PHE A 130 0.73 -1.67 6.88
C PHE A 130 0.73 -3.15 7.25
N CYS A 131 -0.45 -3.67 7.53
CA CYS A 131 -0.66 -5.07 7.86
C CYS A 131 -2.02 -5.54 7.38
N SER A 132 -2.17 -6.86 7.26
CA SER A 132 -3.45 -7.49 6.99
C SER A 132 -4.37 -7.43 8.24
N ARG A 133 -5.65 -7.63 8.01
CA ARG A 133 -6.67 -7.60 9.08
C ARG A 133 -6.42 -8.61 10.18
N GLU A 134 -5.84 -9.75 9.85
CA GLU A 134 -5.50 -10.83 10.79
C GLU A 134 -4.49 -10.37 11.83
N PHE A 135 -3.52 -9.54 11.44
CA PHE A 135 -2.55 -8.96 12.35
C PHE A 135 -3.22 -8.11 13.44
N LEU A 136 -4.17 -7.25 13.05
CA LEU A 136 -4.90 -6.42 14.01
C LEU A 136 -5.80 -7.23 14.94
N ARG A 137 -6.39 -8.32 14.43
CA ARG A 137 -7.18 -9.24 15.27
C ARG A 137 -6.30 -9.95 16.28
N ASN A 138 -5.13 -10.44 15.88
CA ASN A 138 -4.20 -11.14 16.77
C ASN A 138 -3.70 -10.25 17.92
N ILE A 139 -3.44 -8.98 17.68
CA ILE A 139 -3.05 -8.03 18.73
C ILE A 139 -4.16 -7.87 19.77
N ARG A 140 -5.43 -7.92 19.36
CA ARG A 140 -6.58 -7.76 20.26
C ARG A 140 -6.94 -9.04 21.02
N THR A 141 -6.53 -10.19 20.51
CA THR A 141 -6.84 -11.49 21.11
C THR A 141 -5.68 -11.92 21.99
N LYS A 142 -5.72 -11.60 23.28
CA LYS A 142 -4.82 -12.19 24.26
C LYS A 142 -5.36 -13.57 24.62
N VAL A 143 -4.70 -14.62 24.17
CA VAL A 143 -4.95 -15.98 24.67
C VAL A 143 -4.25 -16.09 26.00
N SER A 144 -4.99 -16.00 27.09
CA SER A 144 -4.54 -16.36 28.41
C SER A 144 -4.66 -17.88 28.54
N GLN A 145 -3.55 -18.59 28.41
CA GLN A 145 -3.49 -19.99 28.85
C GLN A 145 -3.22 -19.98 30.37
N SER A 146 -4.21 -20.42 31.10
CA SER A 146 -4.05 -20.81 32.51
C SER A 146 -3.55 -22.25 32.62
#